data_0085634d85049048b227df19e8f57dfc
#
_entry.id   0085634d85049048b227df19e8f57dfc
#
_cell.length_a   1.000
_cell.length_b   1.000
_cell.length_c   1.000
_cell.angle_alpha   90.00
_cell.angle_beta   90.00
_cell.angle_gamma   90.00
#
_symmetry.space_group_name_H-M   'P 1'
#
loop_
_entity.id
_entity.type
_entity.pdbx_description
1 polymer ?
#
loop_
_entity_poly.entity_id
_entity_poly.type
_entity_poly.pdbx_seq_one_letter_code
_entity_poly.pdbx_strand_id
1 'polypeptide(L)'
;METQAELKHRIKALMVENLVLKVTPDEIGDDQPLFGPGSLGLDSVDALQLVVALDKNFGLKIASPAEAKEILHSVSAIVAAIEKLG
;
A
#
# COMPACT_ATOMS: atom_id res chain seq x y z
N MET A 1 -19.11 -2.85 6.85
CA MET A 1 -17.80 -2.25 7.09
C MET A 1 -16.71 -3.31 7.09
N GLU A 2 -15.59 -2.99 6.46
CA GLU A 2 -14.47 -3.92 6.45
C GLU A 2 -13.69 -3.87 7.76
N THR A 3 -13.22 -5.03 8.20
CA THR A 3 -12.29 -5.08 9.32
C THR A 3 -10.91 -4.65 8.83
N GLN A 4 -9.99 -4.35 9.77
CA GLN A 4 -8.62 -4.03 9.40
C GLN A 4 -7.95 -5.19 8.68
N ALA A 5 -8.24 -6.42 9.10
CA ALA A 5 -7.66 -7.60 8.45
C ALA A 5 -8.12 -7.73 7.00
N GLU A 6 -9.39 -7.49 6.73
CA GLU A 6 -9.91 -7.52 5.37
C GLU A 6 -9.31 -6.41 4.51
N LEU A 7 -9.20 -5.22 5.07
CA LEU A 7 -8.63 -4.08 4.37
C LEU A 7 -7.16 -4.31 4.05
N LYS A 8 -6.41 -4.84 5.01
CA LYS A 8 -5.00 -5.20 4.78
C LYS A 8 -4.85 -6.21 3.66
N HIS A 9 -5.71 -7.23 3.65
CA HIS A 9 -5.67 -8.25 2.61
C HIS A 9 -5.99 -7.65 1.24
N ARG A 10 -6.97 -6.78 1.16
CA ARG A 10 -7.31 -6.10 -0.08
C ARG A 10 -6.17 -5.26 -0.61
N ILE A 11 -5.49 -4.55 0.28
CA ILE A 11 -4.34 -3.74 -0.11
C ILE A 11 -3.20 -4.62 -0.62
N LYS A 12 -2.92 -5.71 0.09
CA LYS A 12 -1.89 -6.67 -0.33
C LYS A 12 -2.20 -7.27 -1.69
N ALA A 13 -3.44 -7.68 -1.90
CA ALA A 13 -3.87 -8.23 -3.18
C ALA A 13 -3.77 -7.18 -4.29
N LEU A 14 -4.17 -5.95 -4.00
CA LEU A 14 -4.06 -4.84 -4.93
C LEU A 14 -2.61 -4.61 -5.35
N MET A 15 -1.69 -4.64 -4.39
CA MET A 15 -0.28 -4.45 -4.66
C MET A 15 0.28 -5.56 -5.55
N VAL A 16 -0.02 -6.81 -5.22
CA VAL A 16 0.46 -7.94 -6.00
C VAL A 16 -0.06 -7.85 -7.44
N GLU A 17 -1.32 -7.51 -7.59
CA GLU A 17 -1.96 -7.43 -8.90
C GLU A 17 -1.45 -6.26 -9.73
N ASN A 18 -1.38 -5.06 -9.14
CA ASN A 18 -1.02 -3.84 -9.88
C ASN A 18 0.48 -3.69 -10.09
N LEU A 19 1.29 -4.17 -9.15
CA LEU A 19 2.74 -4.05 -9.23
C LEU A 19 3.40 -5.30 -9.81
N VAL A 20 2.60 -6.31 -10.14
CA VAL A 20 3.07 -7.59 -10.69
C VAL A 20 4.18 -8.18 -9.81
N LEU A 21 3.90 -8.29 -8.51
CA LEU A 21 4.86 -8.83 -7.57
C LEU A 21 4.94 -10.35 -7.68
N LYS A 22 6.10 -10.90 -7.39
CA LYS A 22 6.33 -12.35 -7.44
C LYS A 22 5.93 -13.05 -6.15
N VAL A 23 5.38 -12.33 -5.20
CA VAL A 23 4.94 -12.89 -3.92
C VAL A 23 3.43 -12.92 -3.84
N THR A 24 2.90 -13.76 -2.96
CA THR A 24 1.46 -13.80 -2.70
C THR A 24 1.11 -12.72 -1.67
N PRO A 25 -0.17 -12.31 -1.58
CA PRO A 25 -0.57 -11.34 -0.56
C PRO A 25 -0.22 -11.77 0.85
N ASP A 26 -0.28 -13.06 1.14
CA ASP A 26 0.03 -13.59 2.47
C ASP A 26 1.50 -13.46 2.84
N GLU A 27 2.37 -13.32 1.86
CA GLU A 27 3.80 -13.15 2.10
C GLU A 27 4.19 -11.73 2.46
N ILE A 28 3.28 -10.78 2.28
CA ILE A 28 3.53 -9.38 2.61
C ILE A 28 3.20 -9.16 4.08
N GLY A 29 4.20 -8.74 4.87
CA GLY A 29 3.98 -8.43 6.28
C GLY A 29 3.26 -7.09 6.45
N ASP A 30 2.41 -6.99 7.47
CA ASP A 30 1.65 -5.77 7.73
C ASP A 30 2.54 -4.56 7.99
N ASP A 31 3.63 -4.77 8.71
CA ASP A 31 4.57 -3.71 9.05
C ASP A 31 5.87 -3.76 8.26
N GLN A 32 5.94 -4.64 7.27
CA GLN A 32 7.13 -4.77 6.43
C GLN A 32 7.33 -3.51 5.60
N PRO A 33 8.54 -2.93 5.58
CA PRO A 33 8.82 -1.79 4.71
C PRO A 33 8.58 -2.15 3.25
N LEU A 34 7.95 -1.27 2.51
CA LEU A 34 7.67 -1.50 1.08
C LEU A 34 8.80 -0.99 0.21
N PHE A 35 9.57 -0.02 0.70
CA PHE A 35 10.67 0.60 -0.02
C PHE A 35 11.95 0.58 0.82
N GLY A 36 13.09 0.55 0.15
CA GLY A 36 14.38 0.61 0.80
C GLY A 36 14.98 -0.76 1.13
N PRO A 37 16.11 -0.78 1.85
CA PRO A 37 16.78 -2.04 2.19
C PRO A 37 15.91 -2.95 3.06
N GLY A 38 15.90 -4.23 2.75
CA GLY A 38 15.11 -5.22 3.49
C GLY A 38 13.62 -5.16 3.20
N SER A 39 13.22 -4.42 2.20
CA SER A 39 11.83 -4.25 1.81
C SER A 39 11.44 -5.19 0.66
N LEU A 40 10.25 -4.96 0.10
CA LEU A 40 9.79 -5.67 -1.10
C LEU A 40 10.58 -5.27 -2.35
N GLY A 41 11.42 -4.24 -2.26
CA GLY A 41 12.21 -3.80 -3.39
C GLY A 41 11.45 -2.94 -4.39
N LEU A 42 10.39 -2.28 -3.95
CA LEU A 42 9.60 -1.41 -4.82
C LEU A 42 10.39 -0.14 -5.14
N ASP A 43 10.20 0.38 -6.35
CA ASP A 43 10.86 1.61 -6.79
C ASP A 43 9.85 2.75 -6.96
N SER A 44 10.31 3.88 -7.49
CA SER A 44 9.48 5.07 -7.66
C SER A 44 8.30 4.85 -8.60
N VAL A 45 8.48 4.01 -9.62
CA VAL A 45 7.40 3.68 -10.56
C VAL A 45 6.34 2.87 -9.84
N ASP A 46 6.75 1.91 -9.02
CA ASP A 46 5.83 1.10 -8.23
C ASP A 46 5.04 1.99 -7.26
N ALA A 47 5.72 2.95 -6.64
CA ALA A 47 5.07 3.89 -5.73
C ALA A 47 3.98 4.69 -6.45
N LEU A 48 4.29 5.18 -7.64
CA LEU A 48 3.32 5.94 -8.43
C LEU A 48 2.11 5.09 -8.79
N GLN A 49 2.34 3.85 -9.22
CA GLN A 49 1.26 2.94 -9.55
C GLN A 49 0.39 2.64 -8.34
N LEU A 50 1.01 2.47 -7.18
CA LEU A 50 0.28 2.22 -5.95
C LEU A 50 -0.57 3.43 -5.54
N VAL A 51 -0.03 4.64 -5.67
CA VAL A 51 -0.79 5.87 -5.40
C VAL A 51 -2.04 5.93 -6.26
N VAL A 52 -1.90 5.68 -7.55
CA VAL A 52 -3.03 5.71 -8.48
C VAL A 52 -4.05 4.63 -8.12
N ALA A 53 -3.59 3.42 -7.82
CA ALA A 53 -4.48 2.31 -7.47
C ALA A 53 -5.25 2.60 -6.18
N LEU A 54 -4.60 3.19 -5.18
CA LEU A 54 -5.25 3.54 -3.92
C LEU A 54 -6.31 4.63 -4.11
N ASP A 55 -6.03 5.60 -4.96
CA ASP A 55 -7.00 6.65 -5.27
C ASP A 55 -8.22 6.03 -5.97
N LYS A 56 -7.99 5.19 -6.96
CA LYS A 56 -9.07 4.56 -7.73
C LYS A 56 -9.94 3.63 -6.89
N ASN A 57 -9.32 2.85 -6.02
CA ASN A 57 -10.03 1.79 -5.30
C ASN A 57 -10.55 2.21 -3.93
N PHE A 58 -9.90 3.16 -3.29
CA PHE A 58 -10.24 3.58 -1.92
C PHE A 58 -10.51 5.07 -1.79
N GLY A 59 -10.27 5.83 -2.85
CA GLY A 59 -10.42 7.28 -2.78
C GLY A 59 -9.33 7.96 -1.97
N LEU A 60 -8.22 7.28 -1.72
CA LEU A 60 -7.12 7.83 -0.94
C LEU A 60 -6.25 8.72 -1.83
N LYS A 61 -6.33 10.02 -1.61
CA LYS A 61 -5.57 11.00 -2.37
C LYS A 61 -4.31 11.40 -1.63
N ILE A 62 -3.18 11.28 -2.30
CA ILE A 62 -1.89 11.62 -1.73
C ILE A 62 -1.39 12.87 -2.43
N ALA A 63 -1.25 13.95 -1.67
CA ALA A 63 -1.00 15.28 -2.24
C ALA A 63 0.46 15.55 -2.58
N SER A 64 1.41 14.89 -1.92
CA SER A 64 2.84 15.20 -2.11
C SER A 64 3.69 13.94 -2.01
N PRO A 65 4.92 13.97 -2.57
CA PRO A 65 5.85 12.84 -2.41
C PRO A 65 6.24 12.56 -0.96
N ALA A 66 6.33 13.60 -0.13
CA ALA A 66 6.62 13.41 1.28
C ALA A 66 5.50 12.64 1.99
N GLU A 67 4.27 13.01 1.69
CA GLU A 67 3.10 12.32 2.22
C GLU A 67 3.05 10.88 1.74
N ALA A 68 3.39 10.65 0.46
CA ALA A 68 3.44 9.31 -0.10
C ALA A 68 4.44 8.43 0.65
N LYS A 69 5.61 8.94 0.97
CA LYS A 69 6.61 8.18 1.72
C LYS A 69 6.11 7.71 3.07
N GLU A 70 5.35 8.56 3.76
CA GLU A 70 4.79 8.21 5.06
C GLU A 70 3.67 7.19 4.94
N ILE A 71 2.76 7.40 3.99
CA ILE A 71 1.60 6.54 3.82
C ILE A 71 1.98 5.18 3.26
N LEU A 72 2.90 5.15 2.31
CA LEU A 72 3.31 3.92 1.63
C LEU A 72 4.45 3.19 2.34
N HIS A 73 4.74 3.57 3.58
CA HIS A 73 5.79 2.93 4.36
C HIS A 73 5.53 1.43 4.58
N SER A 74 4.29 1.08 4.87
CA SER A 74 3.88 -0.30 5.11
C SER A 74 2.38 -0.44 4.84
N VAL A 75 1.91 -1.69 4.81
CA VAL A 75 0.48 -1.96 4.65
C VAL A 75 -0.31 -1.35 5.81
N SER A 76 0.21 -1.48 7.03
CA SER A 76 -0.44 -0.89 8.21
C SER A 76 -0.57 0.63 8.09
N ALA A 77 0.44 1.31 7.56
CA ALA A 77 0.39 2.76 7.35
C ALA A 77 -0.67 3.12 6.31
N ILE A 78 -0.79 2.34 5.25
CA ILE A 78 -1.80 2.56 4.22
C ILE A 78 -3.20 2.38 4.81
N VAL A 79 -3.41 1.32 5.59
CA VAL A 79 -4.70 1.08 6.24
C VAL A 79 -5.07 2.24 7.15
N ALA A 80 -4.12 2.73 7.94
CA ALA A 80 -4.37 3.87 8.83
C ALA A 80 -4.79 5.11 8.04
N ALA A 81 -4.15 5.36 6.90
CA ALA A 81 -4.51 6.50 6.06
C ALA A 81 -5.91 6.36 5.48
N ILE A 82 -6.29 5.16 5.05
CA ILE A 82 -7.62 4.91 4.52
C ILE A 82 -8.67 5.07 5.61
N GLU A 83 -8.40 4.60 6.80
CA GLU A 83 -9.33 4.72 7.93
C GLU A 83 -9.58 6.18 8.31
N LYS A 84 -8.60 7.06 8.10
CA LYS A 84 -8.77 8.49 8.36
C LYS A 84 -9.71 9.17 7.38
N LEU A 85 -9.96 8.56 6.25
CA LEU A 85 -10.89 9.14 5.26
C LEU A 85 -12.34 9.01 5.70
N GLY A 86 -12.59 8.20 6.65
CA GLY A 86 -13.92 8.04 7.14
C GLY A 86 -14.38 6.65 7.19
#